data_5dbd152e5e5176dc9256efe2adbf3f9c
#
_entry.id   5dbd152e5e5176dc9256efe2adbf3f9c
#
_cell.length_a   1.000
_cell.length_b   1.000
_cell.length_c   1.000
_cell.angle_alpha   90.00
_cell.angle_beta   90.00
_cell.angle_gamma   90.00
#
_symmetry.space_group_name_H-M   'P 1'
#
loop_
_entity.id
_entity.type
_entity.pdbx_description
1 polymer ?
#
loop_
_entity_poly.entity_id
_entity_poly.type
_entity_poly.pdbx_seq_one_letter_code
_entity_poly.pdbx_strand_id
1 'polypeptide(L)'
;LPKLRVRVKTGYGELEVSGGSPEEVMEGLGWLTGDFVAAVQGKVAEVAAAEAEDILEGIVRVGRDGPTIVTREELSHYEAVGLIMYAMRNHEATGKMIRDRLASSGKKITVAARLHEMGRRGHVFQPEGKGSEYRLTMKGVRWVEEEVLPRLGRD
;
A
#
# COMPACT_ATOMS: atom_id res chain seq x y z
N LEU A 1 -25.63 32.38 -11.36
CA LEU A 1 -24.72 32.67 -10.25
C LEU A 1 -23.59 31.62 -10.21
N PRO A 2 -22.36 32.07 -10.01
CA PRO A 2 -21.25 31.12 -9.93
C PRO A 2 -21.41 30.21 -8.71
N LYS A 3 -21.17 28.95 -8.92
CA LYS A 3 -21.18 27.94 -7.86
C LYS A 3 -19.88 28.03 -7.06
N LEU A 4 -20.00 28.21 -5.76
CA LEU A 4 -18.84 28.22 -4.87
C LEU A 4 -18.40 26.79 -4.54
N ARG A 5 -17.10 26.58 -4.54
CA ARG A 5 -16.52 25.27 -4.20
C ARG A 5 -15.34 25.45 -3.25
N VAL A 6 -15.31 24.63 -2.22
CA VAL A 6 -14.18 24.56 -1.30
C VAL A 6 -13.64 23.13 -1.32
N ARG A 7 -12.35 22.99 -1.54
CA ARG A 7 -11.66 21.70 -1.50
C ARG A 7 -10.82 21.60 -0.24
N VAL A 8 -11.02 20.52 0.47
CA VAL A 8 -10.26 20.20 1.69
C VAL A 8 -9.35 19.03 1.38
N LYS A 9 -8.04 19.22 1.48
CA LYS A 9 -7.05 18.15 1.29
C LYS A 9 -6.96 17.32 2.56
N THR A 10 -6.96 15.99 2.37
CA THR A 10 -6.81 15.02 3.44
C THR A 10 -5.66 14.06 3.09
N GLY A 11 -5.26 13.22 4.04
CA GLY A 11 -4.22 12.22 3.81
C GLY A 11 -4.60 11.11 2.81
N TYR A 12 -5.88 10.99 2.46
CA TYR A 12 -6.42 9.97 1.55
C TYR A 12 -7.06 10.55 0.28
N GLY A 13 -7.01 11.86 0.08
CA GLY A 13 -7.58 12.51 -1.10
C GLY A 13 -8.15 13.89 -0.79
N GLU A 14 -9.12 14.32 -1.58
CA GLU A 14 -9.78 15.61 -1.43
C GLU A 14 -11.28 15.45 -1.17
N LEU A 15 -11.80 16.25 -0.25
CA LEU A 15 -13.24 16.43 -0.04
C LEU A 15 -13.64 17.76 -0.67
N GLU A 16 -14.72 17.78 -1.40
CA GLU A 16 -15.26 19.00 -2.02
C GLU A 16 -16.62 19.34 -1.43
N VAL A 17 -16.77 20.58 -1.02
CA VAL A 17 -18.06 21.17 -0.61
C VAL A 17 -18.42 22.25 -1.60
N SER A 18 -19.64 22.20 -2.14
CA SER A 18 -20.12 23.20 -3.09
C SER A 18 -21.49 23.71 -2.70
N GLY A 19 -21.78 24.96 -3.05
CA GLY A 19 -23.06 25.57 -2.81
C GLY A 19 -23.28 26.80 -3.69
N GLY A 20 -24.51 27.27 -3.73
CA GLY A 20 -24.89 28.48 -4.49
C GLY A 20 -24.62 29.78 -3.73
N SER A 21 -24.33 29.72 -2.43
CA SER A 21 -24.03 30.86 -1.58
C SER A 21 -22.97 30.55 -0.57
N PRO A 22 -22.30 31.56 0.03
CA PRO A 22 -21.33 31.33 1.12
C PRO A 22 -21.96 30.62 2.31
N GLU A 23 -23.20 30.89 2.62
CA GLU A 23 -23.94 30.29 3.74
C GLU A 23 -24.11 28.79 3.52
N GLU A 24 -24.50 28.36 2.32
CA GLU A 24 -24.61 26.93 1.96
C GLU A 24 -23.26 26.20 2.05
N VAL A 25 -22.20 26.87 1.60
CA VAL A 25 -20.86 26.28 1.69
C VAL A 25 -20.42 26.13 3.14
N MET A 26 -20.67 27.14 3.98
CA MET A 26 -20.34 27.07 5.42
C MET A 26 -21.15 25.99 6.14
N GLU A 27 -22.43 25.84 5.80
CA GLU A 27 -23.25 24.74 6.31
C GLU A 27 -22.68 23.39 5.92
N GLY A 28 -22.32 23.23 4.64
CA GLY A 28 -21.67 22.01 4.14
C GLY A 28 -20.35 21.71 4.85
N LEU A 29 -19.53 22.73 5.09
CA LEU A 29 -18.27 22.56 5.85
C LEU A 29 -18.53 22.14 7.30
N GLY A 30 -19.66 22.55 7.89
CA GLY A 30 -20.06 22.14 9.24
C GLY A 30 -20.32 20.64 9.37
N TRP A 31 -20.62 19.95 8.28
CA TRP A 31 -20.78 18.48 8.24
C TRP A 31 -19.44 17.74 8.29
N LEU A 32 -18.31 18.42 8.04
CA LEU A 32 -16.97 17.83 8.08
C LEU A 32 -16.48 17.73 9.53
N THR A 33 -17.19 16.97 10.34
CA THR A 33 -16.77 16.66 11.71
C THR A 33 -15.64 15.64 11.71
N GLY A 34 -14.89 15.56 12.81
CA GLY A 34 -13.84 14.56 12.98
C GLY A 34 -14.38 13.14 12.81
N ASP A 35 -15.56 12.85 13.34
CA ASP A 35 -16.19 11.54 13.23
C ASP A 35 -16.57 11.20 11.78
N PHE A 36 -17.10 12.16 11.04
CA PHE A 36 -17.43 11.96 9.62
C PHE A 36 -16.19 11.72 8.78
N VAL A 37 -15.14 12.52 8.96
CA VAL A 37 -13.87 12.37 8.24
C VAL A 37 -13.23 11.01 8.54
N ALA A 38 -13.24 10.59 9.80
CA ALA A 38 -12.76 9.27 10.19
C ALA A 38 -13.57 8.13 9.54
N ALA A 39 -14.89 8.27 9.45
CA ALA A 39 -15.76 7.29 8.79
C ALA A 39 -15.45 7.19 7.28
N VAL A 40 -15.24 8.31 6.61
CA VAL A 40 -14.84 8.33 5.19
C VAL A 40 -13.49 7.66 5.01
N GLN A 41 -12.52 7.97 5.86
CA GLN A 41 -11.19 7.34 5.84
C GLN A 41 -11.29 5.81 5.99
N GLY A 42 -12.14 5.34 6.89
CA GLY A 42 -12.38 3.91 7.08
C GLY A 42 -12.95 3.25 5.82
N LYS A 43 -13.90 3.89 5.14
CA LYS A 43 -14.46 3.39 3.88
C LYS A 43 -13.44 3.36 2.75
N VAL A 44 -12.63 4.40 2.62
CA VAL A 44 -11.54 4.44 1.63
C VAL A 44 -10.56 3.30 1.88
N ALA A 45 -10.20 3.04 3.15
CA ALA A 45 -9.31 1.94 3.50
C ALA A 45 -9.91 0.57 3.17
N GLU A 46 -11.21 0.36 3.39
CA GLU A 46 -11.91 -0.87 3.01
C GLU A 46 -11.86 -1.10 1.50
N VAL A 47 -12.14 -0.08 0.71
CA VAL A 47 -12.11 -0.17 -0.77
C VAL A 47 -10.69 -0.44 -1.26
N ALA A 48 -9.70 0.26 -0.73
CA ALA A 48 -8.30 0.04 -1.09
C ALA A 48 -7.83 -1.39 -0.74
N ALA A 49 -8.24 -1.92 0.41
CA ALA A 49 -7.93 -3.30 0.81
C ALA A 49 -8.56 -4.32 -0.14
N ALA A 50 -9.82 -4.12 -0.52
CA ALA A 50 -10.51 -5.00 -1.46
C ALA A 50 -9.86 -4.98 -2.85
N GLU A 51 -9.46 -3.81 -3.35
CA GLU A 51 -8.74 -3.68 -4.61
C GLU A 51 -7.37 -4.37 -4.55
N ALA A 52 -6.65 -4.25 -3.44
CA ALA A 52 -5.37 -4.91 -3.24
C ALA A 52 -5.53 -6.44 -3.21
N GLU A 53 -6.58 -6.97 -2.58
CA GLU A 53 -6.89 -8.39 -2.60
C GLU A 53 -7.14 -8.90 -4.02
N ASP A 54 -7.92 -8.17 -4.83
CA ASP A 54 -8.19 -8.51 -6.21
C ASP A 54 -6.92 -8.53 -7.06
N ILE A 55 -6.05 -7.54 -6.90
CA ILE A 55 -4.78 -7.44 -7.63
C ILE A 55 -3.84 -8.60 -7.28
N LEU A 56 -3.86 -9.05 -6.03
CA LEU A 56 -2.97 -10.09 -5.52
C LEU A 56 -3.55 -11.51 -5.64
N GLU A 57 -4.79 -11.65 -6.12
CA GLU A 57 -5.44 -12.95 -6.26
C GLU A 57 -4.59 -13.92 -7.09
N GLY A 58 -4.36 -15.11 -6.55
CA GLY A 58 -3.51 -16.13 -7.20
C GLY A 58 -2.01 -15.88 -7.14
N ILE A 59 -1.58 -14.75 -6.62
CA ILE A 59 -0.15 -14.38 -6.50
C ILE A 59 0.29 -14.41 -5.04
N VAL A 60 -0.41 -13.67 -4.18
CA VAL A 60 -0.14 -13.60 -2.74
C VAL A 60 -1.44 -13.76 -1.98
N ARG A 61 -1.45 -14.64 -1.00
CA ARG A 61 -2.58 -14.78 -0.06
C ARG A 61 -2.22 -14.08 1.24
N VAL A 62 -3.10 -13.22 1.73
CA VAL A 62 -2.93 -12.57 3.03
C VAL A 62 -3.76 -13.32 4.06
N GLY A 63 -3.10 -14.01 4.96
CA GLY A 63 -3.72 -14.72 6.08
C GLY A 63 -3.51 -14.02 7.41
N ARG A 64 -3.88 -14.72 8.49
CA ARG A 64 -3.74 -14.20 9.86
C ARG A 64 -2.29 -13.87 10.21
N ASP A 65 -1.34 -14.65 9.73
CA ASP A 65 0.09 -14.48 10.02
C ASP A 65 0.79 -13.53 9.04
N GLY A 66 0.11 -13.06 8.02
CA GLY A 66 0.61 -12.16 7.01
C GLY A 66 0.59 -12.77 5.59
N PRO A 67 1.27 -12.11 4.64
CA PRO A 67 1.26 -12.54 3.25
C PRO A 67 2.08 -13.81 3.01
N THR A 68 1.59 -14.65 2.12
CA THR A 68 2.27 -15.86 1.64
C THR A 68 2.21 -15.89 0.12
N ILE A 69 3.34 -16.09 -0.54
CA ILE A 69 3.40 -16.21 -2.00
C ILE A 69 2.81 -17.56 -2.40
N VAL A 70 1.80 -17.54 -3.25
CA VAL A 70 1.09 -18.74 -3.72
C VAL A 70 1.21 -18.96 -5.23
N THR A 71 1.74 -18.01 -5.98
CA THR A 71 1.96 -18.15 -7.42
C THR A 71 2.93 -19.30 -7.70
N ARG A 72 2.68 -20.00 -8.81
CA ARG A 72 3.58 -21.04 -9.33
C ARG A 72 4.62 -20.48 -10.30
N GLU A 73 4.45 -19.21 -10.69
CA GLU A 73 5.40 -18.54 -11.56
C GLU A 73 6.77 -18.38 -10.88
N GLU A 74 7.82 -18.45 -11.66
CA GLU A 74 9.17 -18.28 -11.17
C GLU A 74 9.43 -16.82 -10.78
N LEU A 75 9.96 -16.63 -9.57
CA LEU A 75 10.29 -15.33 -9.02
C LEU A 75 11.77 -15.26 -8.70
N SER A 76 12.40 -14.14 -9.04
CA SER A 76 13.70 -13.82 -8.49
C SER A 76 13.59 -13.55 -6.99
N HIS A 77 14.70 -13.69 -6.28
CA HIS A 77 14.73 -13.37 -4.84
C HIS A 77 14.34 -11.91 -4.59
N TYR A 78 14.76 -11.01 -5.46
CA TYR A 78 14.42 -9.59 -5.42
C TYR A 78 12.91 -9.36 -5.54
N GLU A 79 12.29 -10.00 -6.53
CA GLU A 79 10.84 -9.90 -6.74
C GLU A 79 10.04 -10.50 -5.57
N ALA A 80 10.50 -11.62 -5.02
CA ALA A 80 9.85 -12.26 -3.89
C ALA A 80 9.83 -11.36 -2.65
N VAL A 81 10.94 -10.68 -2.34
CA VAL A 81 11.02 -9.70 -1.26
C VAL A 81 10.08 -8.53 -1.53
N GLY A 82 10.11 -8.00 -2.74
CA GLY A 82 9.23 -6.91 -3.16
C GLY A 82 7.75 -7.24 -3.02
N LEU A 83 7.33 -8.43 -3.44
CA LEU A 83 5.95 -8.88 -3.32
C LEU A 83 5.49 -9.01 -1.86
N ILE A 84 6.31 -9.57 -1.00
CA ILE A 84 5.99 -9.67 0.42
C ILE A 84 5.81 -8.27 1.02
N MET A 85 6.74 -7.36 0.76
CA MET A 85 6.63 -5.98 1.25
C MET A 85 5.39 -5.26 0.69
N TYR A 86 5.11 -5.45 -0.59
CA TYR A 86 3.93 -4.86 -1.23
C TYR A 86 2.62 -5.31 -0.57
N ALA A 87 2.54 -6.59 -0.17
CA ALA A 87 1.37 -7.15 0.48
C ALA A 87 1.29 -6.86 1.98
N MET A 88 2.34 -6.32 2.59
CA MET A 88 2.34 -5.91 3.99
C MET A 88 1.61 -4.59 4.18
N ARG A 89 1.05 -4.41 5.38
CA ARG A 89 0.39 -3.16 5.75
C ARG A 89 1.35 -1.98 5.60
N ASN A 90 0.92 -0.91 4.93
CA ASN A 90 1.71 0.28 4.62
C ASN A 90 3.00 -0.03 3.82
N HIS A 91 3.09 -1.20 3.19
CA HIS A 91 4.29 -1.66 2.48
C HIS A 91 5.54 -1.65 3.35
N GLU A 92 5.38 -1.95 4.63
CA GLU A 92 6.40 -1.82 5.66
C GLU A 92 6.59 -3.15 6.40
N ALA A 93 7.85 -3.54 6.61
CA ALA A 93 8.20 -4.76 7.34
C ALA A 93 9.64 -4.73 7.83
N THR A 94 9.94 -5.49 8.88
CA THR A 94 11.32 -5.78 9.28
C THR A 94 11.91 -6.88 8.41
N GLY A 95 13.23 -6.96 8.33
CA GLY A 95 13.92 -8.04 7.64
C GLY A 95 13.51 -9.43 8.16
N LYS A 96 13.29 -9.54 9.47
CA LYS A 96 12.84 -10.79 10.10
C LYS A 96 11.43 -11.17 9.63
N MET A 97 10.50 -10.23 9.58
CA MET A 97 9.13 -10.47 9.11
C MET A 97 9.14 -10.96 7.66
N ILE A 98 9.92 -10.31 6.81
CA ILE A 98 10.05 -10.69 5.40
C ILE A 98 10.61 -12.11 5.29
N ARG A 99 11.66 -12.42 6.03
CA ARG A 99 12.28 -13.74 6.04
C ARG A 99 11.29 -14.83 6.48
N ASP A 100 10.53 -14.57 7.56
CA ASP A 100 9.54 -15.52 8.07
C ASP A 100 8.42 -15.77 7.06
N ARG A 101 7.97 -14.74 6.37
CA ARG A 101 6.94 -14.86 5.33
C ARG A 101 7.45 -15.61 4.10
N LEU A 102 8.69 -15.38 3.70
CA LEU A 102 9.31 -16.11 2.60
C LEU A 102 9.52 -17.57 2.95
N ALA A 103 9.95 -17.88 4.17
CA ALA A 103 10.08 -19.25 4.66
C ALA A 103 8.73 -19.97 4.63
N SER A 104 7.64 -19.32 5.05
CA SER A 104 6.27 -19.85 4.95
C SER A 104 5.83 -20.08 3.51
N SER A 105 6.42 -19.36 2.56
CA SER A 105 6.18 -19.52 1.12
C SER A 105 7.10 -20.59 0.49
N GLY A 106 7.89 -21.28 1.30
CA GLY A 106 8.85 -22.30 0.82
C GLY A 106 10.12 -21.74 0.22
N LYS A 107 10.46 -20.49 0.51
CA LYS A 107 11.61 -19.80 -0.09
C LYS A 107 12.67 -19.47 0.96
N LYS A 108 13.91 -19.90 0.69
CA LYS A 108 15.09 -19.52 1.49
C LYS A 108 15.85 -18.44 0.76
N ILE A 109 15.80 -17.22 1.27
CA ILE A 109 16.38 -16.04 0.65
C ILE A 109 17.21 -15.27 1.68
N THR A 110 18.36 -14.77 1.26
CA THR A 110 19.17 -13.85 2.05
C THR A 110 18.52 -12.45 1.98
N VAL A 111 17.56 -12.20 2.86
CA VAL A 111 16.73 -10.98 2.85
C VAL A 111 17.58 -9.72 3.04
N ALA A 112 18.55 -9.73 3.95
CA ALA A 112 19.41 -8.58 4.22
C ALA A 112 20.14 -8.09 2.96
N ALA A 113 20.69 -9.03 2.18
CA ALA A 113 21.38 -8.70 0.93
C ALA A 113 20.41 -8.09 -0.11
N ARG A 114 19.20 -8.62 -0.19
CA ARG A 114 18.17 -8.11 -1.11
C ARG A 114 17.70 -6.71 -0.70
N LEU A 115 17.46 -6.50 0.58
CA LEU A 115 17.07 -5.16 1.09
C LEU A 115 18.15 -4.12 0.84
N HIS A 116 19.43 -4.49 1.02
CA HIS A 116 20.55 -3.60 0.71
C HIS A 116 20.58 -3.22 -0.77
N GLU A 117 20.41 -4.19 -1.66
CA GLU A 117 20.32 -3.97 -3.11
C GLU A 117 19.12 -3.10 -3.49
N MET A 118 17.96 -3.39 -2.89
CA MET A 118 16.73 -2.61 -3.11
C MET A 118 16.88 -1.16 -2.64
N GLY A 119 17.59 -0.94 -1.55
CA GLY A 119 17.93 0.40 -1.06
C GLY A 119 18.80 1.17 -2.06
N ARG A 120 19.82 0.53 -2.61
CA ARG A 120 20.69 1.14 -3.64
C ARG A 120 19.93 1.47 -4.91
N ARG A 121 18.95 0.66 -5.30
CA ARG A 121 18.10 0.89 -6.47
C ARG A 121 16.95 1.88 -6.22
N GLY A 122 16.78 2.33 -4.97
CA GLY A 122 15.75 3.27 -4.60
C GLY A 122 14.36 2.66 -4.45
N HIS A 123 14.25 1.33 -4.28
CA HIS A 123 12.97 0.63 -4.10
C HIS A 123 12.52 0.53 -2.65
N VAL A 124 13.47 0.60 -1.70
CA VAL A 124 13.16 0.60 -0.26
C VAL A 124 13.96 1.67 0.47
N PHE A 125 13.48 2.04 1.64
CA PHE A 125 14.18 2.91 2.58
C PHE A 125 13.84 2.51 4.01
N GLN A 126 14.64 2.98 4.95
CA GLN A 126 14.35 2.83 6.38
C GLN A 126 13.72 4.11 6.90
N PRO A 127 12.44 4.08 7.35
CA PRO A 127 11.82 5.26 7.97
C PRO A 127 12.55 5.68 9.24
N GLU A 128 12.69 6.97 9.47
CA GLU A 128 13.30 7.51 10.68
C GLU A 128 12.52 7.08 11.93
N GLY A 129 13.24 6.72 12.98
CA GLY A 129 12.67 6.34 14.27
C GLY A 129 12.02 4.97 14.31
N LYS A 130 12.08 4.19 13.23
CA LYS A 130 11.47 2.87 13.15
C LYS A 130 12.44 1.70 13.23
N GLY A 131 13.71 1.96 13.56
CA GLY A 131 14.71 0.95 13.84
C GLY A 131 15.03 0.06 12.64
N SER A 132 14.64 -1.22 12.71
CA SER A 132 14.93 -2.23 11.68
C SER A 132 13.83 -2.37 10.62
N GLU A 133 12.84 -1.48 10.61
CA GLU A 133 11.78 -1.52 9.59
C GLU A 133 12.22 -0.90 8.28
N TYR A 134 11.73 -1.52 7.20
CA TYR A 134 11.93 -1.06 5.82
C TYR A 134 10.57 -0.80 5.20
N ARG A 135 10.51 0.15 4.29
CA ARG A 135 9.30 0.50 3.54
C ARG A 135 9.61 0.61 2.06
N LEU A 136 8.68 0.18 1.21
CA LEU A 136 8.77 0.45 -0.22
C LEU A 136 8.65 1.95 -0.48
N THR A 137 9.52 2.46 -1.35
CA THR A 137 9.37 3.81 -1.90
C THR A 137 8.24 3.84 -2.92
N MET A 138 7.82 5.03 -3.36
CA MET A 138 6.87 5.13 -4.48
C MET A 138 7.41 4.45 -5.74
N LYS A 139 8.71 4.55 -5.97
CA LYS A 139 9.38 3.84 -7.06
C LYS A 139 9.28 2.32 -6.89
N GLY A 140 9.46 1.83 -5.66
CA GLY A 140 9.33 0.42 -5.33
C GLY A 140 7.91 -0.10 -5.54
N VAL A 141 6.90 0.64 -5.10
CA VAL A 141 5.49 0.31 -5.31
C VAL A 141 5.17 0.24 -6.80
N ARG A 142 5.57 1.24 -7.56
CA ARG A 142 5.37 1.27 -9.02
C ARG A 142 6.07 0.10 -9.72
N TRP A 143 7.27 -0.21 -9.31
CA TRP A 143 7.99 -1.35 -9.86
C TRP A 143 7.21 -2.65 -9.69
N VAL A 144 6.65 -2.91 -8.49
CA VAL A 144 5.82 -4.09 -8.26
C VAL A 144 4.57 -4.06 -9.13
N GLU A 145 3.86 -2.94 -9.16
CA GLU A 145 2.59 -2.80 -9.89
C GLU A 145 2.75 -2.83 -11.42
N GLU A 146 3.81 -2.26 -11.94
CA GLU A 146 4.00 -2.09 -13.38
C GLU A 146 4.84 -3.20 -14.03
N GLU A 147 5.74 -3.84 -13.28
CA GLU A 147 6.67 -4.83 -13.82
C GLU A 147 6.46 -6.25 -13.25
N VAL A 148 6.27 -6.38 -11.95
CA VAL A 148 6.19 -7.69 -11.30
C VAL A 148 4.79 -8.31 -11.45
N LEU A 149 3.76 -7.62 -10.99
CA LEU A 149 2.38 -8.11 -11.01
C LEU A 149 1.86 -8.41 -12.42
N PRO A 150 2.09 -7.56 -13.44
CA PRO A 150 1.61 -7.85 -14.79
C PRO A 150 2.19 -9.12 -15.39
N ARG A 151 3.42 -9.46 -15.02
CA ARG A 151 4.06 -10.70 -15.46
C ARG A 151 3.46 -11.95 -14.80
N LEU A 152 3.03 -11.82 -13.55
CA LEU A 152 2.51 -12.92 -12.74
C LEU A 152 1.00 -13.13 -12.90
N GLY A 153 0.26 -12.10 -13.26
CA GLY A 153 -1.20 -12.14 -13.44
C GLY A 153 -1.66 -12.59 -14.82
N ARG A 154 -0.78 -13.10 -15.67
CA ARG A 154 -1.15 -13.62 -16.99
C ARG A 154 -1.42 -15.11 -16.90
N ASP A 155 -2.67 -15.49 -17.06
CA ASP A 155 -3.06 -16.86 -17.40
C ASP A 155 -2.72 -17.15 -18.85
#